data_a242a97c7570d1e379781355a116df9c
#
_entry.id   a242a97c7570d1e379781355a116df9c
#
_cell.length_a   1.000
_cell.length_b   1.000
_cell.length_c   1.000
_cell.angle_alpha   90.00
_cell.angle_beta   90.00
_cell.angle_gamma   90.00
#
_symmetry.space_group_name_H-M   'P 1'
#
loop_
_entity.id
_entity.type
_entity.pdbx_description
1 polymer ?
#
loop_
_entity_poly.entity_id
_entity_poly.type
_entity_poly.pdbx_seq_one_letter_code
_entity_poly.pdbx_strand_id
1 'polypeptide(L)'
;MVAGIRFIHRYLPGFLLALCLSLPAPAVSAEPDGQRTFILWYRNYDNPAIRSLVELALAKTREYGDFKVVRSEELSQGRVLRELANNNNRLVDIANVATTAEREEFLNPIPLPVDGGLLGFRVCLVLPKHLPQFEGIQNIDDLTSRNIRIGQGSHWPDTPILEANGLHVVTHTRYEILFGMLRNERFECFARGVGEVLFDLERNRADDLVIEPNILFAYHMPSYLFVAPNDQEAAHRLQLGIERAIKDGSFAVYLKRWFGRAVTELGLEKRKVITLENPYLSEESMYVGRHTLENLRRRLDYLSQIASPD
;
A
#
# COMPACT_ATOMS: atom_id res chain seq x y z
N MET A 1 -54.64 37.10 -80.11
CA MET A 1 -55.55 37.76 -79.15
C MET A 1 -55.79 36.83 -78.00
N VAL A 2 -55.17 37.00 -76.87
CA VAL A 2 -55.65 36.60 -75.56
C VAL A 2 -54.64 37.20 -74.54
N ALA A 3 -55.17 37.96 -73.60
CA ALA A 3 -54.42 38.71 -72.63
C ALA A 3 -53.93 37.83 -71.47
N GLY A 4 -52.67 37.94 -71.07
CA GLY A 4 -52.09 37.33 -69.92
C GLY A 4 -52.16 38.17 -68.67
N ILE A 5 -52.79 37.71 -67.62
CA ILE A 5 -52.89 38.33 -66.31
C ILE A 5 -51.66 37.98 -65.50
N ARG A 6 -50.87 38.99 -65.07
CA ARG A 6 -49.75 38.83 -64.11
C ARG A 6 -50.25 38.86 -62.68
N PHE A 7 -50.06 37.76 -61.91
CA PHE A 7 -50.21 37.73 -60.48
C PHE A 7 -48.90 38.12 -59.81
N ILE A 8 -48.97 39.19 -58.98
CA ILE A 8 -47.87 39.66 -58.14
C ILE A 8 -47.98 38.91 -56.78
N HIS A 9 -47.07 38.01 -56.50
CA HIS A 9 -46.97 37.43 -55.18
C HIS A 9 -46.08 38.35 -54.31
N ARG A 10 -46.68 38.91 -53.26
CA ARG A 10 -45.98 39.56 -52.14
C ARG A 10 -45.48 38.56 -51.20
N TYR A 11 -44.15 38.39 -51.08
CA TYR A 11 -43.51 37.60 -49.99
C TYR A 11 -43.43 38.46 -48.72
N LEU A 12 -44.02 38.04 -47.61
CA LEU A 12 -43.75 38.49 -46.25
C LEU A 12 -42.53 37.73 -45.74
N PRO A 13 -41.51 38.38 -45.16
CA PRO A 13 -40.46 37.66 -44.44
C PRO A 13 -40.93 37.31 -43.04
N GLY A 14 -41.10 35.97 -42.79
CA GLY A 14 -41.34 35.45 -41.46
C GLY A 14 -40.08 35.55 -40.62
N PHE A 15 -40.11 36.35 -39.57
CA PHE A 15 -39.06 36.43 -38.54
C PHE A 15 -39.15 35.16 -37.67
N LEU A 16 -38.25 34.18 -37.88
CA LEU A 16 -38.07 33.05 -36.97
C LEU A 16 -37.25 33.52 -35.75
N LEU A 17 -37.91 33.72 -34.63
CA LEU A 17 -37.29 33.99 -33.34
C LEU A 17 -36.68 32.65 -32.83
N ALA A 18 -35.37 32.43 -33.01
CA ALA A 18 -34.67 31.33 -32.44
C ALA A 18 -34.53 31.53 -30.93
N LEU A 19 -35.34 30.83 -30.15
CA LEU A 19 -35.26 30.77 -28.70
C LEU A 19 -34.06 29.88 -28.31
N CYS A 20 -32.90 30.48 -28.07
CA CYS A 20 -31.74 29.80 -27.51
C CYS A 20 -32.03 29.41 -26.05
N LEU A 21 -32.45 28.17 -25.84
CA LEU A 21 -32.44 27.54 -24.51
C LEU A 21 -30.99 27.33 -24.10
N SER A 22 -30.43 28.26 -23.34
CA SER A 22 -29.18 28.07 -22.62
C SER A 22 -29.41 27.05 -21.47
N LEU A 23 -29.06 25.80 -21.70
CA LEU A 23 -28.93 24.81 -20.63
C LEU A 23 -27.82 25.29 -19.68
N PRO A 24 -28.06 25.36 -18.35
CA PRO A 24 -27.00 25.67 -17.41
C PRO A 24 -25.98 24.55 -17.49
N ALA A 25 -24.70 24.88 -17.76
CA ALA A 25 -23.59 23.96 -17.62
C ALA A 25 -23.57 23.43 -16.18
N PRO A 26 -23.27 22.14 -15.97
CA PRO A 26 -23.13 21.62 -14.62
C PRO A 26 -22.06 22.46 -13.91
N ALA A 27 -22.45 23.08 -12.78
CA ALA A 27 -21.53 23.78 -11.91
C ALA A 27 -20.50 22.78 -11.40
N VAL A 28 -19.29 22.86 -11.91
CA VAL A 28 -18.12 22.24 -11.27
C VAL A 28 -18.05 22.90 -9.91
N SER A 29 -18.31 22.14 -8.85
CA SER A 29 -18.18 22.64 -7.49
C SER A 29 -16.72 23.06 -7.31
N ALA A 30 -16.46 24.35 -7.27
CA ALA A 30 -15.18 24.88 -6.87
C ALA A 30 -14.90 24.37 -5.44
N GLU A 31 -13.77 23.68 -5.24
CA GLU A 31 -13.30 23.38 -3.90
C GLU A 31 -13.21 24.68 -3.09
N PRO A 32 -13.54 24.66 -1.78
CA PRO A 32 -13.39 25.85 -0.95
C PRO A 32 -11.97 26.38 -1.07
N ASP A 33 -11.82 27.66 -1.30
CA ASP A 33 -10.54 28.34 -1.54
C ASP A 33 -9.45 27.84 -0.56
N GLY A 34 -8.44 27.15 -1.06
CA GLY A 34 -7.25 26.72 -0.32
C GLY A 34 -7.26 25.30 0.27
N GLN A 35 -8.32 24.49 0.11
CA GLN A 35 -8.32 23.10 0.60
C GLN A 35 -8.03 22.12 -0.54
N ARG A 36 -6.93 21.35 -0.43
CA ARG A 36 -6.58 20.26 -1.36
C ARG A 36 -7.13 18.92 -0.88
N THR A 37 -7.90 18.24 -1.73
CA THR A 37 -8.34 16.86 -1.49
C THR A 37 -7.30 15.88 -1.99
N PHE A 38 -6.92 14.90 -1.14
CA PHE A 38 -6.03 13.78 -1.48
C PHE A 38 -6.84 12.48 -1.47
N ILE A 39 -6.85 11.78 -2.59
CA ILE A 39 -7.50 10.48 -2.74
C ILE A 39 -6.50 9.39 -2.37
N LEU A 40 -6.68 8.79 -1.19
CA LEU A 40 -5.84 7.70 -0.71
C LEU A 40 -6.43 6.37 -1.17
N TRP A 41 -5.58 5.48 -1.71
CA TRP A 41 -6.00 4.13 -2.11
C TRP A 41 -6.85 3.45 -1.02
N TYR A 42 -8.00 2.86 -1.39
CA TYR A 42 -9.00 2.35 -0.44
C TYR A 42 -8.40 1.42 0.63
N ARG A 43 -7.47 0.51 0.25
CA ARG A 43 -6.82 -0.41 1.21
C ARG A 43 -5.95 0.33 2.23
N ASN A 44 -5.31 1.40 1.81
CA ASN A 44 -4.51 2.25 2.69
C ASN A 44 -5.40 3.17 3.54
N TYR A 45 -6.51 3.66 2.98
CA TYR A 45 -7.49 4.44 3.73
C TYR A 45 -8.18 3.61 4.82
N ASP A 46 -8.55 2.36 4.48
CA ASP A 46 -9.18 1.41 5.42
C ASP A 46 -8.18 0.85 6.44
N ASN A 47 -6.86 1.00 6.18
CA ASN A 47 -5.79 0.74 7.15
C ASN A 47 -5.56 1.99 8.02
N PRO A 48 -5.95 1.97 9.32
CA PRO A 48 -5.88 3.15 10.17
C PRO A 48 -4.45 3.63 10.41
N ALA A 49 -3.43 2.74 10.33
CA ALA A 49 -2.04 3.14 10.46
C ALA A 49 -1.62 4.02 9.27
N ILE A 50 -1.82 3.54 8.05
CA ILE A 50 -1.40 4.28 6.84
C ILE A 50 -2.16 5.60 6.73
N ARG A 51 -3.49 5.58 6.95
CA ARG A 51 -4.29 6.80 6.93
C ARG A 51 -3.79 7.82 7.94
N SER A 52 -3.52 7.41 9.20
CA SER A 52 -3.04 8.33 10.22
C SER A 52 -1.66 8.90 9.91
N LEU A 53 -0.78 8.15 9.22
CA LEU A 53 0.53 8.67 8.79
C LEU A 53 0.38 9.75 7.72
N VAL A 54 -0.48 9.51 6.71
CA VAL A 54 -0.75 10.51 5.66
C VAL A 54 -1.34 11.78 6.29
N GLU A 55 -2.34 11.63 7.16
CA GLU A 55 -2.94 12.76 7.88
C GLU A 55 -1.91 13.50 8.77
N LEU A 56 -1.03 12.76 9.46
CA LEU A 56 0.06 13.34 10.26
C LEU A 56 1.02 14.15 9.37
N ALA A 57 1.48 13.58 8.26
CA ALA A 57 2.41 14.26 7.35
C ALA A 57 1.80 15.57 6.79
N LEU A 58 0.54 15.51 6.33
CA LEU A 58 -0.17 16.67 5.81
C LEU A 58 -0.43 17.73 6.90
N ALA A 59 -0.72 17.29 8.14
CA ALA A 59 -0.91 18.21 9.27
C ALA A 59 0.39 18.92 9.71
N LYS A 60 1.56 18.32 9.44
CA LYS A 60 2.88 18.93 9.71
C LYS A 60 3.32 19.95 8.64
N THR A 61 2.53 20.10 7.57
CA THR A 61 2.84 20.95 6.41
C THR A 61 1.66 21.87 6.06
N ARG A 62 1.05 22.49 7.08
CA ARG A 62 -0.13 23.37 6.90
C ARG A 62 0.14 24.63 6.10
N GLU A 63 1.39 25.04 5.99
CA GLU A 63 1.79 26.16 5.12
C GLU A 63 1.52 25.92 3.63
N TYR A 64 1.29 24.65 3.22
CA TYR A 64 0.86 24.27 1.88
C TYR A 64 -0.69 24.29 1.72
N GLY A 65 -1.40 24.83 2.68
CA GLY A 65 -2.86 24.91 2.71
C GLY A 65 -3.55 23.76 3.45
N ASP A 66 -4.86 23.92 3.65
CA ASP A 66 -5.70 22.90 4.26
C ASP A 66 -5.81 21.66 3.37
N PHE A 67 -6.16 20.53 4.00
CA PHE A 67 -6.26 19.25 3.30
C PHE A 67 -7.48 18.45 3.74
N LYS A 68 -7.90 17.54 2.87
CA LYS A 68 -8.86 16.49 3.14
C LYS A 68 -8.34 15.19 2.55
N VAL A 69 -8.38 14.09 3.31
CA VAL A 69 -8.05 12.76 2.83
C VAL A 69 -9.35 11.99 2.60
N VAL A 70 -9.54 11.46 1.41
CA VAL A 70 -10.72 10.70 1.03
C VAL A 70 -10.34 9.31 0.52
N ARG A 71 -11.27 8.37 0.64
CA ARG A 71 -11.11 6.98 0.18
C ARG A 71 -11.29 6.89 -1.32
N SER A 72 -10.40 6.17 -2.03
CA SER A 72 -10.61 5.85 -3.43
C SER A 72 -11.71 4.80 -3.63
N GLU A 73 -12.13 4.60 -4.87
CA GLU A 73 -12.84 3.39 -5.27
C GLU A 73 -11.98 2.13 -5.06
N GLU A 74 -12.59 0.96 -5.12
CA GLU A 74 -11.91 -0.32 -4.94
C GLU A 74 -11.11 -0.69 -6.19
N LEU A 75 -9.79 -0.57 -6.09
CA LEU A 75 -8.83 -0.88 -7.14
C LEU A 75 -7.88 -1.98 -6.66
N SER A 76 -7.63 -2.99 -7.51
CA SER A 76 -6.55 -3.94 -7.25
C SER A 76 -5.19 -3.24 -7.21
N GLN A 77 -4.17 -3.84 -6.57
CA GLN A 77 -2.85 -3.22 -6.47
C GLN A 77 -2.23 -2.92 -7.84
N GLY A 78 -2.32 -3.84 -8.79
CA GLY A 78 -1.81 -3.59 -10.14
C GLY A 78 -2.57 -2.48 -10.87
N ARG A 79 -3.88 -2.30 -10.57
CA ARG A 79 -4.66 -1.20 -11.16
C ARG A 79 -4.32 0.14 -10.51
N VAL A 80 -4.24 0.21 -9.18
CA VAL A 80 -3.93 1.47 -8.50
C VAL A 80 -2.58 2.04 -8.93
N LEU A 81 -1.55 1.20 -9.12
CA LEU A 81 -0.24 1.66 -9.57
C LEU A 81 -0.29 2.23 -11.00
N ARG A 82 -1.05 1.59 -11.90
CA ARG A 82 -1.24 2.13 -13.27
C ARG A 82 -2.02 3.43 -13.29
N GLU A 83 -3.08 3.54 -12.49
CA GLU A 83 -3.89 4.78 -12.40
C GLU A 83 -3.07 5.92 -11.79
N LEU A 84 -2.23 5.62 -10.78
CA LEU A 84 -1.34 6.59 -10.17
C LEU A 84 -0.26 7.07 -11.16
N ALA A 85 0.33 6.16 -11.95
CA ALA A 85 1.32 6.50 -12.96
C ALA A 85 0.74 7.36 -14.10
N ASN A 86 -0.46 7.04 -14.56
CA ASN A 86 -1.09 7.76 -15.68
C ASN A 86 -1.81 9.04 -15.22
N ASN A 87 -2.37 9.05 -14.05
CA ASN A 87 -3.11 10.15 -13.39
C ASN A 87 -4.15 10.88 -14.27
N ASN A 88 -4.61 10.26 -15.36
CA ASN A 88 -5.52 10.92 -16.33
C ASN A 88 -6.93 11.15 -15.75
N ASN A 89 -7.39 10.24 -14.90
CA ASN A 89 -8.74 10.26 -14.32
C ASN A 89 -8.75 10.68 -12.85
N ARG A 90 -7.59 10.92 -12.26
CA ARG A 90 -7.41 11.24 -10.84
C ARG A 90 -8.22 10.32 -9.90
N LEU A 91 -8.11 9.01 -10.10
CA LEU A 91 -8.80 8.03 -9.26
C LEU A 91 -8.08 7.79 -7.93
N VAL A 92 -6.81 8.14 -7.86
CA VAL A 92 -5.94 8.00 -6.68
C VAL A 92 -4.82 9.03 -6.74
N ASP A 93 -4.49 9.65 -5.61
CA ASP A 93 -3.37 10.58 -5.48
C ASP A 93 -2.21 9.96 -4.67
N ILE A 94 -2.52 9.08 -3.70
CA ILE A 94 -1.54 8.47 -2.80
C ILE A 94 -1.81 6.98 -2.66
N ALA A 95 -0.76 6.17 -2.79
CA ALA A 95 -0.78 4.76 -2.45
C ALA A 95 0.43 4.37 -1.61
N ASN A 96 0.24 3.49 -0.62
CA ASN A 96 1.32 2.83 0.10
C ASN A 96 1.47 1.39 -0.39
N VAL A 97 2.66 1.06 -0.85
CA VAL A 97 3.03 -0.29 -1.28
C VAL A 97 4.51 -0.56 -0.99
N ALA A 98 4.91 -1.83 -0.97
CA ALA A 98 6.32 -2.18 -0.98
C ALA A 98 6.99 -1.62 -2.24
N THR A 99 8.23 -1.17 -2.13
CA THR A 99 8.96 -0.64 -3.27
C THR A 99 9.67 -1.72 -4.08
N THR A 100 9.91 -1.39 -5.35
CA THR A 100 10.82 -2.10 -6.27
C THR A 100 11.46 -1.06 -7.18
N ALA A 101 12.62 -1.37 -7.79
CA ALA A 101 13.27 -0.48 -8.76
C ALA A 101 12.30 -0.08 -9.89
N GLU A 102 11.53 -1.04 -10.43
CA GLU A 102 10.51 -0.78 -11.45
C GLU A 102 9.47 0.26 -10.97
N ARG A 103 8.95 0.14 -9.73
CA ARG A 103 7.95 1.08 -9.20
C ARG A 103 8.51 2.48 -9.01
N GLU A 104 9.76 2.59 -8.60
CA GLU A 104 10.46 3.86 -8.41
C GLU A 104 10.77 4.55 -9.75
N GLU A 105 10.88 3.80 -10.85
CA GLU A 105 11.10 4.34 -12.19
C GLU A 105 9.86 5.07 -12.74
N PHE A 106 8.66 4.52 -12.51
CA PHE A 106 7.43 5.08 -13.11
C PHE A 106 6.49 5.79 -12.12
N LEU A 107 6.80 5.81 -10.83
CA LEU A 107 6.08 6.56 -9.79
C LEU A 107 7.04 7.47 -9.03
N ASN A 108 6.51 8.41 -8.28
CA ASN A 108 7.30 9.27 -7.40
C ASN A 108 7.26 8.73 -5.96
N PRO A 109 8.33 8.06 -5.47
CA PRO A 109 8.37 7.51 -4.12
C PRO A 109 8.65 8.59 -3.08
N ILE A 110 8.12 8.39 -1.87
CA ILE A 110 8.57 9.07 -0.66
C ILE A 110 9.45 8.06 0.10
N PRO A 111 10.80 8.14 0.02
CA PRO A 111 11.72 7.09 0.43
C PRO A 111 11.92 7.01 1.94
N LEU A 112 10.82 7.04 2.69
CA LEU A 112 10.75 6.92 4.14
C LEU A 112 9.84 5.73 4.47
N PRO A 113 10.38 4.63 5.05
CA PRO A 113 9.58 3.45 5.38
C PRO A 113 8.45 3.77 6.36
N VAL A 114 7.21 3.59 5.91
CA VAL A 114 6.00 3.99 6.66
C VAL A 114 5.79 3.19 7.96
N ASP A 115 6.34 1.99 8.04
CA ASP A 115 6.24 1.05 9.15
C ASP A 115 7.58 0.85 9.91
N GLY A 116 8.53 1.75 9.67
CA GLY A 116 9.87 1.64 10.25
C GLY A 116 10.68 0.45 9.70
N GLY A 117 10.30 -0.10 8.55
CA GLY A 117 10.97 -1.24 7.89
C GLY A 117 10.43 -2.61 8.31
N LEU A 118 9.30 -2.68 9.04
CA LEU A 118 8.70 -3.94 9.48
C LEU A 118 8.15 -4.78 8.32
N LEU A 119 7.86 -4.18 7.17
CA LEU A 119 7.35 -4.93 6.02
C LEU A 119 8.33 -5.99 5.51
N GLY A 120 9.63 -5.78 5.70
CA GLY A 120 10.67 -6.76 5.35
C GLY A 120 10.74 -7.96 6.28
N PHE A 121 9.93 -8.02 7.34
CA PHE A 121 9.86 -9.14 8.27
C PHE A 121 8.54 -9.87 8.10
N ARG A 122 8.61 -11.21 7.85
CA ARG A 122 7.44 -12.04 7.60
C ARG A 122 7.36 -13.19 8.59
N VAL A 123 6.16 -13.46 9.06
CA VAL A 123 5.80 -14.67 9.80
C VAL A 123 4.83 -15.52 8.98
N CYS A 124 4.79 -16.82 9.27
CA CYS A 124 3.85 -17.74 8.64
C CYS A 124 2.52 -17.80 9.39
N LEU A 125 1.43 -17.55 8.70
CA LEU A 125 0.10 -17.94 9.14
C LEU A 125 -0.12 -19.39 8.66
N VAL A 126 -0.49 -20.29 9.57
CA VAL A 126 -0.58 -21.73 9.32
C VAL A 126 -1.85 -22.33 9.92
N LEU A 127 -2.27 -23.49 9.43
CA LEU A 127 -3.21 -24.33 10.16
C LEU A 127 -2.51 -24.93 11.40
N PRO A 128 -3.17 -25.04 12.58
CA PRO A 128 -2.55 -25.62 13.78
C PRO A 128 -1.93 -27.00 13.57
N LYS A 129 -2.54 -27.84 12.75
CA LYS A 129 -2.04 -29.19 12.41
C LYS A 129 -0.73 -29.18 11.61
N HIS A 130 -0.34 -28.06 11.01
CA HIS A 130 0.91 -27.93 10.26
C HIS A 130 2.09 -27.46 11.13
N LEU A 131 1.85 -26.99 12.36
CA LEU A 131 2.93 -26.53 13.26
C LEU A 131 4.09 -27.53 13.38
N PRO A 132 3.87 -28.85 13.51
CA PRO A 132 4.99 -29.81 13.62
C PRO A 132 5.92 -29.83 12.40
N GLN A 133 5.44 -29.40 11.23
CA GLN A 133 6.27 -29.32 10.01
C GLN A 133 7.31 -28.20 10.08
N PHE A 134 7.11 -27.22 10.96
CA PHE A 134 8.00 -26.08 11.14
C PHE A 134 9.01 -26.27 12.28
N GLU A 135 8.87 -27.32 13.08
CA GLU A 135 9.79 -27.59 14.20
C GLU A 135 11.22 -27.83 13.71
N GLY A 136 12.18 -27.13 14.34
CA GLY A 136 13.61 -27.29 14.05
C GLY A 136 14.09 -26.74 12.70
N ILE A 137 13.29 -25.96 11.99
CA ILE A 137 13.72 -25.25 10.77
C ILE A 137 14.81 -24.23 11.12
N GLN A 138 15.96 -24.30 10.42
CA GLN A 138 17.10 -23.42 10.64
C GLN A 138 17.45 -22.54 9.42
N ASN A 139 17.07 -22.96 8.22
CA ASN A 139 17.45 -22.34 6.95
C ASN A 139 16.43 -22.65 5.83
N ILE A 140 16.71 -22.14 4.62
CA ILE A 140 15.87 -22.32 3.44
C ILE A 140 15.83 -23.80 3.01
N ASP A 141 16.93 -24.52 3.12
CA ASP A 141 17.02 -25.93 2.71
C ASP A 141 16.07 -26.82 3.53
N ASP A 142 15.88 -26.50 4.82
CA ASP A 142 14.90 -27.21 5.65
C ASP A 142 13.46 -26.98 5.15
N LEU A 143 13.14 -25.77 4.70
CA LEU A 143 11.82 -25.45 4.13
C LEU A 143 11.57 -26.19 2.83
N THR A 144 12.56 -26.17 1.93
CA THR A 144 12.47 -26.80 0.61
C THR A 144 12.43 -28.32 0.70
N SER A 145 13.27 -28.93 1.56
CA SER A 145 13.30 -30.38 1.78
C SER A 145 12.01 -30.92 2.38
N ARG A 146 11.32 -30.14 3.20
CA ARG A 146 10.00 -30.47 3.76
C ARG A 146 8.85 -30.09 2.84
N ASN A 147 9.15 -29.57 1.63
CA ASN A 147 8.17 -29.13 0.63
C ASN A 147 7.13 -28.14 1.19
N ILE A 148 7.59 -27.22 2.06
CA ILE A 148 6.72 -26.16 2.60
C ILE A 148 6.45 -25.13 1.51
N ARG A 149 5.20 -25.04 1.07
CA ARG A 149 4.75 -24.07 0.06
C ARG A 149 4.32 -22.77 0.74
N ILE A 150 4.65 -21.64 0.09
CA ILE A 150 4.37 -20.30 0.62
C ILE A 150 3.25 -19.65 -0.20
N GLY A 151 2.15 -19.28 0.45
CA GLY A 151 1.05 -18.54 -0.19
C GLY A 151 1.38 -17.05 -0.31
N GLN A 152 1.12 -16.44 -1.48
CA GLN A 152 1.37 -15.03 -1.76
C GLN A 152 0.38 -14.43 -2.76
N GLY A 153 0.27 -13.09 -2.75
CA GLY A 153 -0.44 -12.37 -3.80
C GLY A 153 0.40 -12.27 -5.07
N SER A 154 -0.17 -12.63 -6.25
CA SER A 154 0.57 -12.68 -7.51
C SER A 154 1.19 -11.34 -7.95
N HIS A 155 0.72 -10.23 -7.43
CA HIS A 155 1.26 -8.88 -7.71
C HIS A 155 2.09 -8.32 -6.55
N TRP A 156 2.38 -9.14 -5.53
CA TRP A 156 3.21 -8.71 -4.42
C TRP A 156 4.69 -8.88 -4.76
N PRO A 157 5.54 -7.92 -4.39
CA PRO A 157 6.98 -8.03 -4.60
C PRO A 157 7.61 -9.21 -3.85
N ASP A 158 6.96 -9.69 -2.81
CA ASP A 158 7.37 -10.89 -2.06
C ASP A 158 7.46 -12.13 -2.95
N THR A 159 6.53 -12.30 -3.88
CA THR A 159 6.47 -13.48 -4.75
C THR A 159 7.79 -13.73 -5.47
N PRO A 160 8.30 -12.81 -6.31
CA PRO A 160 9.57 -13.04 -6.99
C PRO A 160 10.77 -13.09 -6.02
N ILE A 161 10.71 -12.41 -4.86
CA ILE A 161 11.78 -12.48 -3.85
C ILE A 161 11.86 -13.90 -3.28
N LEU A 162 10.74 -14.49 -2.87
CA LEU A 162 10.69 -15.84 -2.32
C LEU A 162 11.13 -16.88 -3.36
N GLU A 163 10.67 -16.74 -4.62
CA GLU A 163 11.07 -17.60 -5.74
C GLU A 163 12.56 -17.49 -6.06
N ALA A 164 13.14 -16.28 -6.04
CA ALA A 164 14.58 -16.06 -6.26
C ALA A 164 15.45 -16.73 -5.19
N ASN A 165 14.90 -16.96 -3.98
CA ASN A 165 15.55 -17.69 -2.92
C ASN A 165 15.22 -19.21 -2.91
N GLY A 166 14.64 -19.73 -3.98
CA GLY A 166 14.37 -21.16 -4.14
C GLY A 166 13.15 -21.69 -3.39
N LEU A 167 12.29 -20.81 -2.85
CA LEU A 167 11.07 -21.21 -2.15
C LEU A 167 9.93 -21.49 -3.14
N HIS A 168 9.12 -22.50 -2.84
CA HIS A 168 7.95 -22.82 -3.67
C HIS A 168 6.77 -21.89 -3.32
N VAL A 169 6.40 -21.00 -4.24
CA VAL A 169 5.34 -20.02 -4.03
C VAL A 169 4.06 -20.40 -4.76
N VAL A 170 2.93 -20.34 -4.06
CA VAL A 170 1.58 -20.54 -4.60
C VAL A 170 0.84 -19.21 -4.55
N THR A 171 0.36 -18.73 -5.69
CA THR A 171 -0.17 -17.37 -5.80
C THR A 171 -1.66 -17.29 -6.10
N HIS A 172 -2.26 -16.16 -5.73
CA HIS A 172 -3.58 -15.76 -6.21
C HIS A 172 -3.66 -14.22 -6.34
N THR A 173 -4.44 -13.74 -7.30
CA THR A 173 -4.60 -12.29 -7.56
C THR A 173 -5.42 -11.56 -6.49
N ARG A 174 -6.32 -12.27 -5.82
CA ARG A 174 -7.20 -11.72 -4.78
C ARG A 174 -6.75 -12.18 -3.41
N TYR A 175 -6.43 -11.20 -2.56
CA TYR A 175 -5.98 -11.41 -1.18
C TYR A 175 -6.95 -12.25 -0.35
N GLU A 176 -8.24 -11.97 -0.45
CA GLU A 176 -9.28 -12.62 0.36
C GLU A 176 -9.35 -14.13 0.10
N ILE A 177 -9.00 -14.57 -1.11
CA ILE A 177 -9.00 -15.98 -1.51
C ILE A 177 -7.86 -16.76 -0.85
N LEU A 178 -6.73 -16.12 -0.53
CA LEU A 178 -5.57 -16.79 0.04
C LEU A 178 -5.85 -17.43 1.40
N PHE A 179 -6.71 -16.86 2.23
CA PHE A 179 -7.15 -17.50 3.49
C PHE A 179 -7.90 -18.81 3.26
N GLY A 180 -8.79 -18.83 2.25
CA GLY A 180 -9.48 -20.04 1.84
C GLY A 180 -8.53 -21.08 1.25
N MET A 181 -7.52 -20.64 0.49
CA MET A 181 -6.49 -21.53 -0.06
C MET A 181 -5.65 -22.17 1.05
N LEU A 182 -5.27 -21.42 2.10
CA LEU A 182 -4.58 -21.96 3.27
C LEU A 182 -5.43 -23.03 3.98
N ARG A 183 -6.72 -22.75 4.23
CA ARG A 183 -7.66 -23.71 4.83
C ARG A 183 -7.85 -24.98 3.99
N ASN A 184 -7.77 -24.84 2.68
CA ASN A 184 -7.80 -25.97 1.73
C ASN A 184 -6.42 -26.57 1.42
N GLU A 185 -5.40 -26.26 2.23
CA GLU A 185 -4.06 -26.85 2.17
C GLU A 185 -3.39 -26.71 0.79
N ARG A 186 -3.65 -25.60 0.10
CA ARG A 186 -2.96 -25.30 -1.16
C ARG A 186 -1.52 -24.87 -0.94
N PHE A 187 -1.19 -24.45 0.29
CA PHE A 187 0.13 -24.15 0.81
C PHE A 187 0.12 -24.26 2.34
N GLU A 188 1.28 -24.39 2.95
CA GLU A 188 1.45 -24.60 4.40
C GLU A 188 1.66 -23.30 5.17
N CYS A 189 2.30 -22.30 4.54
CA CYS A 189 2.62 -21.00 5.13
C CYS A 189 2.00 -19.88 4.30
N PHE A 190 1.13 -19.06 4.87
CA PHE A 190 0.78 -17.77 4.30
C PHE A 190 1.71 -16.72 4.90
N ALA A 191 2.76 -16.31 4.16
CA ALA A 191 3.74 -15.36 4.66
C ALA A 191 3.15 -13.96 4.73
N ARG A 192 3.05 -13.41 5.96
CA ARG A 192 2.46 -12.10 6.24
C ARG A 192 3.44 -11.18 6.95
N GLY A 193 3.36 -9.89 6.66
CA GLY A 193 4.13 -8.86 7.36
C GLY A 193 3.85 -8.85 8.85
N VAL A 194 4.89 -8.73 9.66
CA VAL A 194 4.74 -8.66 11.12
C VAL A 194 3.85 -7.50 11.57
N GLY A 195 3.85 -6.39 10.86
CA GLY A 195 2.96 -5.25 11.10
C GLY A 195 1.52 -5.44 10.64
N GLU A 196 1.22 -6.50 9.89
CA GLU A 196 -0.08 -6.73 9.25
C GLU A 196 -0.83 -7.93 9.84
N VAL A 197 -0.11 -8.97 10.23
CA VAL A 197 -0.67 -10.31 10.52
C VAL A 197 -1.73 -10.31 11.61
N LEU A 198 -1.56 -9.54 12.69
CA LEU A 198 -2.56 -9.46 13.76
C LEU A 198 -3.86 -8.82 13.29
N PHE A 199 -3.76 -7.75 12.51
CA PHE A 199 -4.91 -7.11 11.90
C PHE A 199 -5.59 -8.01 10.86
N ASP A 200 -4.79 -8.77 10.10
CA ASP A 200 -5.31 -9.74 9.13
C ASP A 200 -6.15 -10.84 9.80
N LEU A 201 -5.68 -11.38 10.92
CA LEU A 201 -6.42 -12.38 11.71
C LEU A 201 -7.75 -11.83 12.20
N GLU A 202 -7.74 -10.65 12.81
CA GLU A 202 -8.95 -9.98 13.33
C GLU A 202 -9.95 -9.68 12.21
N ARG A 203 -9.48 -9.05 11.11
CA ARG A 203 -10.33 -8.65 9.97
C ARG A 203 -10.98 -9.84 9.27
N ASN A 204 -10.25 -10.93 9.11
CA ASN A 204 -10.73 -12.13 8.39
C ASN A 204 -11.40 -13.15 9.32
N ARG A 205 -11.56 -12.84 10.62
CA ARG A 205 -12.09 -13.76 11.65
C ARG A 205 -11.43 -15.13 11.53
N ALA A 206 -10.11 -15.12 11.47
CA ALA A 206 -9.32 -16.31 11.19
C ALA A 206 -8.86 -17.00 12.48
N ASP A 207 -9.80 -17.23 13.41
CA ASP A 207 -9.56 -17.85 14.72
C ASP A 207 -9.12 -19.33 14.60
N ASP A 208 -9.31 -19.93 13.44
CA ASP A 208 -8.87 -21.28 13.06
C ASP A 208 -7.42 -21.36 12.58
N LEU A 209 -6.77 -20.21 12.42
CA LEU A 209 -5.38 -20.09 11.99
C LEU A 209 -4.50 -19.63 13.14
N VAL A 210 -3.23 -20.02 13.10
CA VAL A 210 -2.24 -19.61 14.10
C VAL A 210 -0.98 -19.05 13.43
N ILE A 211 -0.27 -18.20 14.15
CA ILE A 211 1.04 -17.70 13.70
C ILE A 211 2.08 -18.73 14.14
N GLU A 212 2.84 -19.26 13.19
CA GLU A 212 3.96 -20.16 13.45
C GLU A 212 4.99 -19.46 14.37
N PRO A 213 5.41 -20.00 15.50
CA PRO A 213 6.13 -19.27 16.53
C PRO A 213 7.66 -19.21 16.35
N ASN A 214 8.25 -20.06 15.48
CA ASN A 214 9.69 -20.33 15.51
C ASN A 214 10.50 -19.59 14.46
N ILE A 215 9.94 -19.32 13.26
CA ILE A 215 10.68 -18.72 12.14
C ILE A 215 10.27 -17.28 11.87
N LEU A 216 11.21 -16.53 11.32
CA LEU A 216 11.02 -15.15 10.84
C LEU A 216 11.79 -15.00 9.54
N PHE A 217 11.10 -14.80 8.42
CA PHE A 217 11.76 -14.38 7.20
C PHE A 217 12.15 -12.91 7.29
N ALA A 218 13.37 -12.59 6.85
CA ALA A 218 13.87 -11.23 6.85
C ALA A 218 14.54 -10.90 5.51
N TYR A 219 14.08 -9.88 4.81
CA TYR A 219 14.64 -9.37 3.57
C TYR A 219 14.40 -7.88 3.43
N HIS A 220 15.23 -7.22 2.64
CA HIS A 220 15.06 -5.79 2.39
C HIS A 220 13.79 -5.56 1.58
N MET A 221 12.78 -4.94 2.16
CA MET A 221 11.55 -4.58 1.47
C MET A 221 10.89 -3.39 2.17
N PRO A 222 11.39 -2.18 1.97
CA PRO A 222 10.75 -1.00 2.53
C PRO A 222 9.39 -0.74 1.89
N SER A 223 8.47 -0.20 2.68
CA SER A 223 7.15 0.22 2.24
C SER A 223 7.11 1.74 2.19
N TYR A 224 6.85 2.29 1.00
CA TYR A 224 6.81 3.74 0.78
C TYR A 224 5.41 4.23 0.44
N LEU A 225 5.17 5.51 0.69
CA LEU A 225 4.11 6.22 0.00
C LEU A 225 4.58 6.55 -1.41
N PHE A 226 3.67 6.44 -2.37
CA PHE A 226 3.88 6.82 -3.76
C PHE A 226 2.81 7.79 -4.21
N VAL A 227 3.20 8.73 -5.04
CA VAL A 227 2.31 9.67 -5.74
C VAL A 227 2.58 9.61 -7.25
N ALA A 228 1.76 10.30 -8.04
CA ALA A 228 1.97 10.40 -9.47
C ALA A 228 3.36 10.99 -9.79
N PRO A 229 4.03 10.55 -10.89
CA PRO A 229 5.40 10.99 -11.20
C PRO A 229 5.54 12.51 -11.41
N ASN A 230 4.46 13.18 -11.80
CA ASN A 230 4.40 14.62 -12.00
C ASN A 230 3.86 15.42 -10.79
N ASP A 231 3.40 14.77 -9.72
CA ASP A 231 2.90 15.44 -8.52
C ASP A 231 4.02 15.71 -7.50
N GLN A 232 4.95 16.56 -7.87
CA GLN A 232 6.11 16.92 -7.04
C GLN A 232 5.70 17.65 -5.75
N GLU A 233 4.61 18.41 -5.79
CA GLU A 233 4.09 19.11 -4.61
C GLU A 233 3.62 18.12 -3.54
N ALA A 234 2.81 17.12 -3.92
CA ALA A 234 2.36 16.10 -2.98
C ALA A 234 3.53 15.29 -2.43
N ALA A 235 4.50 14.88 -3.30
CA ALA A 235 5.69 14.18 -2.88
C ALA A 235 6.47 14.97 -1.84
N HIS A 236 6.82 16.22 -2.14
CA HIS A 236 7.55 17.08 -1.23
C HIS A 236 6.81 17.33 0.08
N ARG A 237 5.51 17.62 0.02
CA ARG A 237 4.67 17.87 1.18
C ARG A 237 4.61 16.65 2.11
N LEU A 238 4.43 15.45 1.58
CA LEU A 238 4.40 14.22 2.37
C LEU A 238 5.77 13.89 2.96
N GLN A 239 6.84 13.98 2.18
CA GLN A 239 8.21 13.76 2.65
C GLN A 239 8.57 14.71 3.79
N LEU A 240 8.42 16.01 3.57
CA LEU A 240 8.70 17.05 4.57
C LEU A 240 7.88 16.82 5.85
N GLY A 241 6.62 16.42 5.70
CA GLY A 241 5.75 16.14 6.83
C GLY A 241 6.21 14.95 7.67
N ILE A 242 6.64 13.85 7.03
CA ILE A 242 7.20 12.69 7.73
C ILE A 242 8.54 13.04 8.37
N GLU A 243 9.43 13.78 7.69
CA GLU A 243 10.71 14.23 8.25
C GLU A 243 10.52 15.09 9.51
N ARG A 244 9.54 16.00 9.49
CA ARG A 244 9.15 16.80 10.66
C ARG A 244 8.62 15.93 11.79
N ALA A 245 7.82 14.91 11.46
CA ALA A 245 7.29 13.97 12.44
C ALA A 245 8.40 13.08 13.06
N ILE A 246 9.42 12.74 12.29
CA ILE A 246 10.62 12.06 12.81
C ILE A 246 11.37 12.98 13.75
N LYS A 247 11.60 14.23 13.33
CA LYS A 247 12.38 15.20 14.09
C LYS A 247 11.75 15.56 15.43
N ASP A 248 10.42 15.69 15.52
CA ASP A 248 9.72 16.05 16.76
C ASP A 248 9.23 14.85 17.58
N GLY A 249 9.54 13.61 17.14
CA GLY A 249 9.21 12.37 17.83
C GLY A 249 7.79 11.85 17.59
N SER A 250 6.91 12.58 16.89
CA SER A 250 5.54 12.12 16.63
C SER A 250 5.47 10.89 15.71
N PHE A 251 6.50 10.67 14.90
CA PHE A 251 6.63 9.42 14.12
C PHE A 251 6.92 8.21 15.03
N ALA A 252 7.73 8.36 16.08
CA ALA A 252 7.96 7.29 17.05
C ALA A 252 6.67 6.94 17.83
N VAL A 253 5.88 7.95 18.21
CA VAL A 253 4.55 7.75 18.81
C VAL A 253 3.61 7.00 17.86
N TYR A 254 3.63 7.36 16.57
CA TYR A 254 2.88 6.66 15.53
C TYR A 254 3.31 5.19 15.42
N LEU A 255 4.63 4.90 15.36
CA LEU A 255 5.15 3.53 15.29
C LEU A 255 4.75 2.71 16.53
N LYS A 256 4.91 3.27 17.73
CA LYS A 256 4.47 2.63 18.98
C LYS A 256 2.99 2.27 18.93
N ARG A 257 2.16 3.23 18.57
CA ARG A 257 0.70 3.04 18.52
C ARG A 257 0.26 1.92 17.60
N TRP A 258 0.81 1.86 16.39
CA TRP A 258 0.26 0.99 15.34
C TRP A 258 1.01 -0.34 15.20
N PHE A 259 2.28 -0.36 15.53
CA PHE A 259 3.13 -1.55 15.34
C PHE A 259 3.71 -2.10 16.64
N GLY A 260 3.61 -1.37 17.76
CA GLY A 260 4.15 -1.80 19.05
C GLY A 260 3.58 -3.15 19.49
N ARG A 261 2.28 -3.34 19.36
CA ARG A 261 1.61 -4.61 19.68
C ARG A 261 2.22 -5.78 18.88
N ALA A 262 2.42 -5.61 17.59
CA ALA A 262 2.98 -6.66 16.74
C ALA A 262 4.41 -7.04 17.18
N VAL A 263 5.24 -6.06 17.52
CA VAL A 263 6.60 -6.32 18.00
C VAL A 263 6.61 -7.13 19.29
N THR A 264 5.73 -6.78 20.25
CA THR A 264 5.69 -7.44 21.56
C THR A 264 5.00 -8.81 21.54
N GLU A 265 3.85 -8.94 20.86
CA GLU A 265 3.06 -10.18 20.86
C GLU A 265 3.65 -11.28 19.99
N LEU A 266 4.38 -10.93 18.92
CA LEU A 266 4.96 -11.93 18.01
C LEU A 266 6.28 -12.51 18.51
N GLY A 267 6.89 -11.97 19.56
CA GLY A 267 8.14 -12.46 20.14
C GLY A 267 9.27 -12.55 19.11
N LEU A 268 9.42 -11.49 18.29
CA LEU A 268 10.30 -11.50 17.12
C LEU A 268 11.76 -11.84 17.47
N GLU A 269 12.22 -11.43 18.67
CA GLU A 269 13.57 -11.64 19.18
C GLU A 269 13.88 -13.13 19.51
N LYS A 270 12.84 -13.96 19.65
CA LYS A 270 12.96 -15.39 19.97
C LYS A 270 12.95 -16.28 18.72
N ARG A 271 12.61 -15.70 17.57
CA ARG A 271 12.46 -16.44 16.32
C ARG A 271 13.79 -16.70 15.63
N LYS A 272 13.88 -17.82 14.95
CA LYS A 272 14.97 -18.10 14.02
C LYS A 272 14.82 -17.22 12.80
N VAL A 273 15.77 -16.32 12.58
CA VAL A 273 15.78 -15.46 11.40
C VAL A 273 16.31 -16.23 10.19
N ILE A 274 15.52 -16.30 9.14
CA ILE A 274 15.90 -16.82 7.82
C ILE A 274 16.02 -15.60 6.89
N THR A 275 17.25 -15.22 6.61
CA THR A 275 17.54 -14.07 5.74
C THR A 275 17.43 -14.47 4.27
N LEU A 276 16.71 -13.67 3.50
CA LEU A 276 16.53 -13.82 2.07
C LEU A 276 17.13 -12.61 1.34
N GLU A 277 17.59 -12.83 0.11
CA GLU A 277 18.06 -11.76 -0.76
C GLU A 277 16.90 -11.17 -1.56
N ASN A 278 16.88 -9.85 -1.71
CA ASN A 278 15.94 -9.16 -2.59
C ASN A 278 16.70 -8.50 -3.75
N PRO A 279 16.73 -9.12 -4.94
CA PRO A 279 17.45 -8.58 -6.09
C PRO A 279 16.67 -7.48 -6.86
N TYR A 280 15.47 -7.10 -6.41
CA TYR A 280 14.56 -6.22 -7.14
C TYR A 280 14.50 -4.78 -6.61
N LEU A 281 15.38 -4.43 -5.68
CA LEU A 281 15.46 -3.06 -5.15
C LEU A 281 16.39 -2.18 -6.00
N SER A 282 16.08 -0.87 -6.03
CA SER A 282 17.02 0.15 -6.44
C SER A 282 18.23 0.21 -5.49
N GLU A 283 19.36 0.76 -5.93
CA GLU A 283 20.53 0.95 -5.06
C GLU A 283 20.20 1.80 -3.83
N GLU A 284 19.39 2.85 -3.98
CA GLU A 284 18.95 3.71 -2.90
C GLU A 284 18.10 2.95 -1.88
N SER A 285 17.08 2.24 -2.33
CA SER A 285 16.20 1.45 -1.45
C SER A 285 16.91 0.23 -0.84
N MET A 286 17.91 -0.33 -1.53
CA MET A 286 18.80 -1.34 -0.99
C MET A 286 19.60 -0.78 0.21
N TYR A 287 20.11 0.44 0.11
CA TYR A 287 20.83 1.08 1.20
C TYR A 287 19.94 1.26 2.45
N VAL A 288 18.73 1.79 2.28
CA VAL A 288 17.74 1.93 3.37
C VAL A 288 17.43 0.58 3.99
N GLY A 289 17.16 -0.45 3.19
CA GLY A 289 16.84 -1.80 3.66
C GLY A 289 18.03 -2.49 4.35
N ARG A 290 19.27 -2.33 3.85
CA ARG A 290 20.47 -2.93 4.42
C ARG A 290 20.64 -2.55 5.88
N HIS A 291 20.53 -1.27 6.22
CA HIS A 291 20.60 -0.82 7.61
C HIS A 291 19.57 -1.48 8.51
N THR A 292 18.40 -1.82 7.98
CA THR A 292 17.36 -2.53 8.74
C THR A 292 17.78 -3.96 9.06
N LEU A 293 18.32 -4.72 8.09
CA LEU A 293 18.70 -6.11 8.30
C LEU A 293 20.04 -6.26 9.04
N GLU A 294 21.08 -5.50 8.69
CA GLU A 294 22.38 -5.55 9.35
C GLU A 294 22.29 -5.20 10.83
N ASN A 295 21.31 -4.39 11.20
CA ASN A 295 21.05 -3.99 12.56
C ASN A 295 19.75 -4.60 13.11
N LEU A 296 19.31 -5.76 12.60
CA LEU A 296 18.04 -6.38 12.97
C LEU A 296 17.83 -6.44 14.50
N ARG A 297 18.81 -6.97 15.27
CA ARG A 297 18.71 -7.03 16.71
C ARG A 297 18.53 -5.65 17.33
N ARG A 298 19.37 -4.70 16.95
CA ARG A 298 19.29 -3.31 17.40
C ARG A 298 17.96 -2.67 17.01
N ARG A 299 17.44 -3.03 15.83
CA ARG A 299 16.15 -2.55 15.34
C ARG A 299 14.99 -3.13 16.15
N LEU A 300 15.02 -4.40 16.47
CA LEU A 300 14.02 -5.06 17.33
C LEU A 300 14.06 -4.49 18.74
N ASP A 301 15.28 -4.31 19.31
CA ASP A 301 15.47 -3.67 20.61
C ASP A 301 14.88 -2.24 20.62
N TYR A 302 15.16 -1.44 19.59
CA TYR A 302 14.59 -0.10 19.45
C TYR A 302 13.07 -0.14 19.36
N LEU A 303 12.51 -1.00 18.52
CA LEU A 303 11.06 -1.12 18.36
C LEU A 303 10.38 -1.61 19.64
N SER A 304 11.02 -2.53 20.39
CA SER A 304 10.51 -3.00 21.67
C SER A 304 10.51 -1.88 22.73
N GLN A 305 11.55 -1.03 22.76
CA GLN A 305 11.61 0.13 23.66
C GLN A 305 10.47 1.13 23.38
N ILE A 306 10.23 1.47 22.12
CA ILE A 306 9.14 2.37 21.76
C ILE A 306 7.76 1.73 21.92
N ALA A 307 7.66 0.41 21.92
CA ALA A 307 6.44 -0.36 22.09
C ALA A 307 6.11 -0.62 23.58
N SER A 308 7.10 -0.54 24.47
CA SER A 308 6.86 -0.76 25.91
C SER A 308 5.88 0.27 26.47
N PRO A 309 4.89 -0.14 27.28
CA PRO A 309 4.06 0.81 28.02
C PRO A 309 4.94 1.53 29.05
N ASP A 310 4.81 2.86 29.14
CA ASP A 310 5.23 3.64 30.29
C ASP A 310 4.27 3.40 31.46
#